data_c05e433f8dd120ba5433fcb5bc01c4cc
#
_entry.id   c05e433f8dd120ba5433fcb5bc01c4cc
#
_cell.length_a   1.000
_cell.length_b   1.000
_cell.length_c   1.000
_cell.angle_alpha   90.00
_cell.angle_beta   90.00
_cell.angle_gamma   90.00
#
_symmetry.space_group_name_H-M   'P 1'
#
loop_
_entity.id
_entity.type
_entity.pdbx_description
1 polymer ?
#
loop_
_entity_poly.entity_id
_entity_poly.type
_entity_poly.pdbx_seq_one_letter_code
_entity_poly.pdbx_strand_id
1 'polypeptide(L)'
;RTKTSGSDYTGKVFVPYYPNVIDGRATLKFVLQNIHFTTTEMEREVVLSRPDFPYVTLVDEMGEEYLMKRQSLYNYSVTGRFPQDMKAYFKTPKVGENGNELTFGWDNENQLSEGKNVDPITFSGTEAEPYEVTFNVLTYAVSPLVNVLFDGEKMIAQDANTYLIQKSFTQGQSIVVVGIDLDGWWINPDYFRKESNGTLTFLPVNGKYRVVANMKQKYFSVTRMNGDEEATLSDDGHGAIWLMGWGVGSPSLDSQFGWNIGSNYCMPEISSKKYQFTGVAGPEHGSSIG
;
A
#
# COMPACT_ATOMS: atom_id res chain seq x y z
N ARG A 1 29.25 10.18 16.02
CA ARG A 1 30.69 10.24 15.77
C ARG A 1 31.41 10.53 17.09
N THR A 2 32.32 9.67 17.49
CA THR A 2 33.10 9.81 18.74
C THR A 2 34.60 9.89 18.42
N LYS A 3 35.29 10.85 19.00
CA LYS A 3 36.75 10.93 18.89
C LYS A 3 37.37 9.84 19.78
N THR A 4 38.24 9.03 19.21
CA THR A 4 38.88 7.92 19.92
C THR A 4 40.30 8.26 20.36
N SER A 5 41.10 8.84 19.51
CA SER A 5 42.45 9.36 19.86
C SER A 5 42.96 10.31 18.76
N GLY A 6 43.78 11.31 19.08
CA GLY A 6 44.41 12.18 18.11
C GLY A 6 43.42 12.73 17.07
N SER A 7 43.61 12.35 15.80
CA SER A 7 42.70 12.64 14.68
C SER A 7 41.71 11.52 14.35
N ASP A 8 41.69 10.44 15.14
CA ASP A 8 40.86 9.26 14.89
C ASP A 8 39.44 9.44 15.40
N TYR A 9 38.50 9.09 14.58
CA TYR A 9 37.08 9.15 14.89
C TYR A 9 36.39 7.84 14.52
N THR A 10 35.46 7.41 15.37
CA THR A 10 34.59 6.28 15.08
C THR A 10 33.15 6.75 14.92
N GLY A 11 32.40 6.02 14.17
CA GLY A 11 30.96 6.24 13.98
C GLY A 11 30.29 4.99 13.42
N LYS A 12 28.98 4.90 13.61
CA LYS A 12 28.15 3.85 13.03
C LYS A 12 27.31 4.48 11.90
N VAL A 13 27.25 3.78 10.79
CA VAL A 13 26.35 4.11 9.68
C VAL A 13 25.38 2.97 9.52
N PHE A 14 24.11 3.28 9.50
CA PHE A 14 23.06 2.31 9.20
C PHE A 14 22.82 2.34 7.70
N VAL A 15 22.83 1.16 7.09
CA VAL A 15 22.45 0.96 5.68
C VAL A 15 21.11 0.25 5.68
N PRO A 16 20.05 0.86 5.13
CA PRO A 16 18.73 0.28 5.15
C PRO A 16 18.65 -1.01 4.34
N TYR A 17 17.79 -1.93 4.78
CA TYR A 17 17.44 -3.12 4.03
C TYR A 17 16.33 -2.81 3.03
N TYR A 18 16.46 -3.34 1.82
CA TYR A 18 15.44 -3.24 0.77
C TYR A 18 14.93 -4.64 0.41
N PRO A 19 13.67 -4.79 -0.04
CA PRO A 19 13.14 -6.07 -0.44
C PRO A 19 13.92 -6.64 -1.64
N ASN A 20 14.03 -7.97 -1.67
CA ASN A 20 14.70 -8.74 -2.73
C ASN A 20 16.22 -8.51 -2.88
N VAL A 21 16.86 -7.84 -1.93
CA VAL A 21 18.32 -7.66 -1.92
C VAL A 21 18.93 -8.67 -0.96
N ILE A 22 19.60 -9.71 -1.48
CA ILE A 22 20.29 -10.74 -0.68
C ILE A 22 21.68 -10.26 -0.31
N ASP A 23 22.47 -9.97 -1.32
CA ASP A 23 23.82 -9.42 -1.20
C ASP A 23 23.89 -8.13 -2.01
N GLY A 24 24.57 -7.16 -1.49
CA GLY A 24 24.70 -5.88 -2.15
C GLY A 24 26.09 -5.27 -1.93
N ARG A 25 26.44 -4.37 -2.80
CA ARG A 25 27.58 -3.48 -2.63
C ARG A 25 27.04 -2.07 -2.47
N ALA A 26 27.52 -1.38 -1.46
CA ALA A 26 27.20 0.03 -1.27
C ALA A 26 28.50 0.84 -1.24
N THR A 27 28.51 1.98 -1.89
CA THR A 27 29.61 2.94 -1.79
C THR A 27 29.27 3.93 -0.68
N LEU A 28 30.04 3.91 0.40
CA LEU A 28 29.93 4.89 1.47
C LEU A 28 30.82 6.10 1.11
N LYS A 29 30.18 7.24 0.92
CA LYS A 29 30.88 8.51 0.71
C LYS A 29 31.03 9.24 2.03
N PHE A 30 32.28 9.47 2.43
CA PHE A 30 32.62 10.25 3.61
C PHE A 30 33.01 11.65 3.17
N VAL A 31 32.33 12.64 3.70
CA VAL A 31 32.64 14.05 3.46
C VAL A 31 33.13 14.65 4.78
N LEU A 32 34.39 15.04 4.83
CA LEU A 32 35.02 15.69 5.97
C LEU A 32 35.23 17.16 5.65
N GLN A 33 34.62 18.03 6.42
CA GLN A 33 34.82 19.47 6.32
C GLN A 33 35.58 19.96 7.56
N ASN A 34 36.66 20.66 7.36
CA ASN A 34 37.42 21.27 8.43
C ASN A 34 36.89 22.69 8.78
N ILE A 35 37.47 23.32 9.78
CA ILE A 35 37.10 24.69 10.23
C ILE A 35 37.32 25.79 9.18
N HIS A 36 38.12 25.49 8.14
CA HIS A 36 38.39 26.39 7.01
C HIS A 36 37.53 26.07 5.80
N PHE A 37 36.46 25.25 6.00
CA PHE A 37 35.56 24.81 4.94
C PHE A 37 36.20 24.00 3.82
N THR A 38 37.46 23.52 4.02
CA THR A 38 38.07 22.57 3.09
C THR A 38 37.42 21.23 3.23
N THR A 39 36.90 20.69 2.12
CA THR A 39 36.22 19.39 2.08
C THR A 39 37.16 18.33 1.58
N THR A 40 37.23 17.21 2.28
CA THR A 40 37.91 15.99 1.82
C THR A 40 36.84 14.90 1.64
N GLU A 41 36.79 14.33 0.47
CA GLU A 41 35.88 13.22 0.16
C GLU A 41 36.65 11.90 0.08
N MET A 42 36.03 10.86 0.61
CA MET A 42 36.57 9.51 0.55
C MET A 42 35.47 8.54 0.29
N GLU A 43 35.65 7.64 -0.65
CA GLU A 43 34.68 6.57 -0.92
C GLU A 43 35.25 5.23 -0.47
N ARG A 44 34.39 4.38 0.05
CA ARG A 44 34.68 2.98 0.41
C ARG A 44 33.51 2.10 -0.03
N GLU A 45 33.88 1.06 -0.74
CA GLU A 45 32.93 -0.01 -1.05
C GLU A 45 32.79 -0.91 0.17
N VAL A 46 31.53 -1.25 0.51
CA VAL A 46 31.17 -2.21 1.55
C VAL A 46 30.27 -3.28 0.95
N VAL A 47 30.49 -4.51 1.39
CA VAL A 47 29.61 -5.62 1.04
C VAL A 47 28.54 -5.75 2.12
N LEU A 48 27.29 -5.83 1.68
CA LEU A 48 26.12 -6.00 2.53
C LEU A 48 25.60 -7.41 2.31
N SER A 49 25.23 -8.09 3.39
CA SER A 49 24.54 -9.37 3.33
C SER A 49 23.30 -9.32 4.19
N ARG A 50 22.24 -9.98 3.74
CA ARG A 50 21.00 -10.09 4.52
C ARG A 50 21.19 -11.15 5.60
N PRO A 51 20.94 -10.81 6.88
CA PRO A 51 21.00 -11.78 7.95
C PRO A 51 19.86 -12.81 7.82
N ASP A 52 20.19 -14.06 8.18
CA ASP A 52 19.19 -15.10 8.44
C ASP A 52 18.96 -15.14 9.95
N PHE A 53 17.87 -14.52 10.39
CA PHE A 53 17.57 -14.42 11.82
C PHE A 53 17.13 -15.77 12.39
N PRO A 54 17.46 -16.09 13.64
CA PRO A 54 17.00 -17.33 14.28
C PRO A 54 15.48 -17.34 14.53
N TYR A 55 14.88 -16.17 14.67
CA TYR A 55 13.43 -15.95 14.81
C TYR A 55 13.09 -14.50 14.44
N VAL A 56 11.80 -14.24 14.30
CA VAL A 56 11.21 -12.90 14.22
C VAL A 56 10.12 -12.83 15.29
N THR A 57 9.83 -11.66 15.80
CA THR A 57 8.75 -11.43 16.75
C THR A 57 7.66 -10.61 16.10
N LEU A 58 6.42 -11.11 16.14
CA LEU A 58 5.23 -10.33 15.82
C LEU A 58 4.82 -9.61 17.10
N VAL A 59 4.70 -8.27 17.06
CA VAL A 59 4.38 -7.44 18.23
C VAL A 59 3.14 -6.64 17.92
N ASP A 60 2.06 -6.85 18.68
CA ASP A 60 0.81 -6.13 18.46
C ASP A 60 0.83 -4.70 19.02
N GLU A 61 -0.24 -3.94 18.78
CA GLU A 61 -0.38 -2.57 19.26
C GLU A 61 -0.44 -2.47 20.81
N MET A 62 -0.78 -3.55 21.49
CA MET A 62 -0.80 -3.62 22.96
C MET A 62 0.57 -3.98 23.55
N GLY A 63 1.53 -4.32 22.68
CA GLY A 63 2.88 -4.75 23.06
C GLY A 63 3.00 -6.23 23.40
N GLU A 64 1.98 -7.03 23.09
CA GLU A 64 2.06 -8.48 23.23
C GLU A 64 2.97 -9.05 22.16
N GLU A 65 3.84 -9.99 22.52
CA GLU A 65 4.87 -10.54 21.65
C GLU A 65 4.59 -12.00 21.30
N TYR A 66 4.58 -12.31 20.01
CA TYR A 66 4.38 -13.65 19.48
C TYR A 66 5.62 -14.09 18.70
N LEU A 67 6.31 -15.11 19.22
CA LEU A 67 7.54 -15.62 18.62
C LEU A 67 7.24 -16.39 17.33
N MET A 68 7.74 -15.88 16.21
CA MET A 68 7.64 -16.50 14.89
C MET A 68 8.84 -17.44 14.67
N LYS A 69 8.56 -18.72 14.44
CA LYS A 69 9.59 -19.71 14.16
C LYS A 69 10.07 -19.63 12.73
N ARG A 70 11.38 -19.75 12.54
CA ARG A 70 11.99 -19.91 11.24
C ARG A 70 11.53 -21.22 10.58
N GLN A 71 10.88 -21.14 9.44
CA GLN A 71 10.41 -22.30 8.65
C GLN A 71 11.43 -22.70 7.57
N SER A 72 12.01 -21.71 6.92
CA SER A 72 13.07 -21.86 5.93
C SER A 72 13.87 -20.58 5.84
N LEU A 73 14.85 -20.51 4.95
CA LEU A 73 15.64 -19.32 4.73
C LEU A 73 14.73 -18.10 4.47
N TYR A 74 14.85 -17.08 5.32
CA TYR A 74 14.08 -15.84 5.34
C TYR A 74 12.58 -15.96 5.63
N ASN A 75 12.02 -17.17 5.83
CA ASN A 75 10.60 -17.37 6.09
C ASN A 75 10.33 -17.71 7.55
N TYR A 76 9.37 -17.00 8.14
CA TYR A 76 8.97 -17.14 9.53
C TYR A 76 7.46 -17.27 9.64
N SER A 77 6.99 -18.06 10.60
CA SER A 77 5.56 -18.16 10.90
C SER A 77 5.27 -18.35 12.37
N VAL A 78 4.07 -17.95 12.75
CA VAL A 78 3.45 -18.25 14.03
C VAL A 78 1.98 -18.55 13.84
N THR A 79 1.49 -19.61 14.48
CA THR A 79 0.06 -19.95 14.52
C THR A 79 -0.47 -19.72 15.92
N GLY A 80 -1.57 -19.03 16.03
CA GLY A 80 -2.19 -18.71 17.32
C GLY A 80 -3.61 -18.17 17.18
N ARG A 81 -4.25 -17.94 18.33
CA ARG A 81 -5.46 -17.13 18.41
C ARG A 81 -5.02 -15.71 18.69
N PHE A 82 -5.27 -14.83 17.75
CA PHE A 82 -4.92 -13.42 17.85
C PHE A 82 -6.20 -12.58 17.97
N PRO A 83 -6.11 -11.33 18.47
CA PRO A 83 -7.24 -10.41 18.47
C PRO A 83 -7.86 -10.27 17.07
N GLN A 84 -9.16 -10.02 17.03
CA GLN A 84 -9.83 -9.72 15.76
C GLN A 84 -9.19 -8.48 15.10
N ASP A 85 -8.87 -8.60 13.81
CA ASP A 85 -8.23 -7.54 13.03
C ASP A 85 -6.97 -6.97 13.73
N MET A 86 -6.16 -7.90 14.27
CA MET A 86 -4.92 -7.55 14.98
C MET A 86 -4.04 -6.66 14.13
N LYS A 87 -3.55 -5.59 14.75
CA LYS A 87 -2.53 -4.72 14.17
C LYS A 87 -1.19 -4.98 14.84
N ALA A 88 -0.16 -5.25 14.05
CA ALA A 88 1.13 -5.63 14.59
C ALA A 88 2.31 -5.22 13.70
N TYR A 89 3.51 -5.29 14.27
CA TYR A 89 4.79 -5.08 13.61
C TYR A 89 5.60 -6.37 13.63
N PHE A 90 6.50 -6.55 12.66
CA PHE A 90 7.53 -7.57 12.78
C PHE A 90 8.81 -6.93 13.33
N LYS A 91 9.44 -7.61 14.28
CA LYS A 91 10.72 -7.20 14.84
C LYS A 91 11.72 -8.34 14.79
N THR A 92 12.96 -8.01 14.41
CA THR A 92 14.05 -8.99 14.42
C THR A 92 14.86 -8.88 15.72
N PRO A 93 15.53 -9.96 16.15
CA PRO A 93 16.57 -9.82 17.17
C PRO A 93 17.75 -9.01 16.60
N LYS A 94 18.57 -8.50 17.50
CA LYS A 94 19.88 -7.93 17.14
C LYS A 94 20.80 -9.03 16.60
N VAL A 95 21.57 -8.72 15.57
CA VAL A 95 22.59 -9.61 15.03
C VAL A 95 23.96 -9.13 15.48
N GLY A 96 24.59 -9.91 16.37
CA GLY A 96 25.89 -9.57 16.97
C GLY A 96 25.87 -8.35 17.90
N GLU A 97 27.02 -8.00 18.45
CA GLU A 97 27.14 -6.88 19.40
C GLU A 97 26.80 -5.50 18.78
N ASN A 98 27.04 -5.34 17.51
CA ASN A 98 26.85 -4.08 16.79
C ASN A 98 25.61 -4.07 15.87
N GLY A 99 24.84 -5.15 15.84
CA GLY A 99 23.62 -5.24 15.04
C GLY A 99 22.49 -4.39 15.59
N ASN A 100 21.56 -4.05 14.73
CA ASN A 100 20.33 -3.37 15.09
C ASN A 100 19.18 -4.37 15.15
N GLU A 101 18.23 -4.09 16.02
CA GLU A 101 16.88 -4.63 15.92
C GLU A 101 16.19 -3.91 14.75
N LEU A 102 15.57 -4.66 13.85
CA LEU A 102 14.82 -4.13 12.72
C LEU A 102 13.33 -4.21 13.03
N THR A 103 12.59 -3.20 12.62
CA THR A 103 11.13 -3.17 12.70
C THR A 103 10.56 -3.02 11.30
N PHE A 104 9.55 -3.84 10.98
CA PHE A 104 8.86 -3.82 9.70
C PHE A 104 7.39 -3.50 9.89
N GLY A 105 6.87 -2.68 9.01
CA GLY A 105 5.49 -2.25 8.96
C GLY A 105 5.25 -1.45 7.68
N TRP A 106 4.16 -0.70 7.63
CA TRP A 106 3.82 0.13 6.48
C TRP A 106 4.51 1.48 6.55
N ASP A 107 5.15 1.90 5.45
CA ASP A 107 5.70 3.24 5.32
C ASP A 107 4.64 4.26 4.84
N ASN A 108 5.06 5.51 4.66
CA ASN A 108 4.16 6.59 4.22
C ASN A 108 3.65 6.41 2.77
N GLU A 109 4.28 5.55 1.98
CA GLU A 109 3.88 5.22 0.62
C GLU A 109 3.03 3.94 0.57
N ASN A 110 2.67 3.40 1.74
CA ASN A 110 1.91 2.16 1.92
C ASN A 110 2.63 0.92 1.38
N GLN A 111 3.96 0.94 1.39
CA GLN A 111 4.78 -0.22 1.09
C GLN A 111 5.27 -0.86 2.38
N LEU A 112 5.40 -2.20 2.40
CA LEU A 112 6.03 -2.86 3.53
C LEU A 112 7.51 -2.51 3.54
N SER A 113 7.96 -1.91 4.61
CA SER A 113 9.27 -1.30 4.73
C SER A 113 9.90 -1.59 6.10
N GLU A 114 11.21 -1.51 6.14
CA GLU A 114 11.97 -1.50 7.39
C GLU A 114 12.17 -0.06 7.84
N GLY A 115 11.87 0.25 9.08
CA GLY A 115 12.09 1.58 9.63
C GLY A 115 11.56 1.78 11.04
N LYS A 116 11.93 2.92 11.62
CA LYS A 116 11.47 3.32 12.97
C LYS A 116 10.10 3.98 12.98
N ASN A 117 9.68 4.50 11.83
CA ASN A 117 8.44 5.28 11.67
C ASN A 117 7.48 4.56 10.72
N VAL A 118 7.32 3.26 10.90
CA VAL A 118 6.39 2.44 10.14
C VAL A 118 5.08 2.29 10.90
N ASP A 119 3.98 2.17 10.19
CA ASP A 119 2.65 1.90 10.74
C ASP A 119 2.41 0.39 10.88
N PRO A 120 1.53 -0.05 11.79
CA PRO A 120 1.26 -1.45 12.00
C PRO A 120 0.51 -2.07 10.81
N ILE A 121 0.73 -3.37 10.61
CA ILE A 121 0.07 -4.19 9.61
C ILE A 121 -1.22 -4.75 10.21
N THR A 122 -2.33 -4.63 9.51
CA THR A 122 -3.60 -5.23 9.93
C THR A 122 -3.73 -6.64 9.36
N PHE A 123 -3.90 -7.62 10.25
CA PHE A 123 -4.09 -9.02 9.92
C PHE A 123 -5.57 -9.39 9.95
N SER A 124 -6.05 -9.99 8.87
CA SER A 124 -7.42 -10.50 8.82
C SER A 124 -7.52 -11.82 9.55
N GLY A 125 -8.27 -11.82 10.62
CA GLY A 125 -8.54 -13.02 11.39
C GLY A 125 -9.60 -12.78 12.45
N THR A 126 -10.17 -13.85 12.97
CA THR A 126 -11.11 -13.81 14.08
C THR A 126 -10.49 -14.45 15.31
N GLU A 127 -10.80 -13.94 16.48
CA GLU A 127 -10.35 -14.52 17.75
C GLU A 127 -10.89 -15.94 17.99
N ALA A 128 -11.98 -16.30 17.28
CA ALA A 128 -12.63 -17.60 17.41
C ALA A 128 -11.78 -18.76 16.89
N GLU A 129 -11.03 -18.55 15.82
CA GLU A 129 -10.25 -19.59 15.16
C GLU A 129 -8.76 -19.22 15.10
N PRO A 130 -7.85 -20.19 15.36
CA PRO A 130 -6.43 -19.93 15.20
C PRO A 130 -6.10 -19.73 13.71
N TYR A 131 -5.20 -18.79 13.42
CA TYR A 131 -4.68 -18.61 12.06
C TYR A 131 -3.15 -18.47 12.07
N GLU A 132 -2.53 -18.69 10.93
CA GLU A 132 -1.10 -18.59 10.76
C GLU A 132 -0.73 -17.21 10.19
N VAL A 133 0.19 -16.52 10.86
CA VAL A 133 0.84 -15.33 10.34
C VAL A 133 2.21 -15.73 9.79
N THR A 134 2.48 -15.34 8.55
CA THR A 134 3.77 -15.58 7.88
C THR A 134 4.45 -14.27 7.50
N PHE A 135 5.77 -14.27 7.52
CA PHE A 135 6.58 -13.15 7.07
C PHE A 135 7.86 -13.63 6.39
N ASN A 136 8.16 -13.07 5.23
CA ASN A 136 9.43 -13.27 4.54
C ASN A 136 10.28 -12.00 4.62
N VAL A 137 11.38 -12.04 5.37
CA VAL A 137 12.25 -10.88 5.58
C VAL A 137 13.05 -10.46 4.36
N LEU A 138 13.12 -11.29 3.30
CA LEU A 138 13.77 -10.93 2.04
C LEU A 138 12.84 -10.21 1.10
N THR A 139 11.64 -10.75 0.87
CA THR A 139 10.66 -10.23 -0.09
C THR A 139 9.70 -9.25 0.53
N TYR A 140 9.63 -9.19 1.86
CA TYR A 140 8.63 -8.49 2.68
C TYR A 140 7.20 -9.01 2.47
N ALA A 141 7.06 -10.22 1.94
CA ALA A 141 5.74 -10.85 1.81
C ALA A 141 5.15 -11.21 3.17
N VAL A 142 3.89 -10.90 3.37
CA VAL A 142 3.13 -11.09 4.61
C VAL A 142 1.80 -11.80 4.31
N SER A 143 1.34 -12.65 5.23
CA SER A 143 0.03 -13.29 5.18
C SER A 143 -0.48 -13.55 6.61
N PRO A 144 -1.80 -13.54 6.89
CA PRO A 144 -2.87 -13.06 6.01
C PRO A 144 -3.01 -11.55 6.09
N LEU A 145 -3.16 -10.88 4.96
CA LEU A 145 -3.64 -9.50 4.93
C LEU A 145 -5.17 -9.49 5.02
N VAL A 146 -5.77 -8.32 5.25
CA VAL A 146 -7.24 -8.17 5.32
C VAL A 146 -7.89 -8.87 4.13
N ASN A 147 -8.85 -9.77 4.41
CA ASN A 147 -9.54 -10.52 3.37
C ASN A 147 -10.74 -9.71 2.86
N VAL A 148 -10.55 -8.95 1.80
CA VAL A 148 -11.61 -8.18 1.16
C VAL A 148 -12.27 -9.03 0.09
N LEU A 149 -13.59 -9.25 0.20
CA LEU A 149 -14.39 -9.85 -0.85
C LEU A 149 -15.29 -8.78 -1.48
N PHE A 150 -15.29 -8.74 -2.80
CA PHE A 150 -16.16 -7.87 -3.57
C PHE A 150 -17.05 -8.75 -4.45
N ASP A 151 -18.33 -8.82 -4.12
CA ASP A 151 -19.29 -9.71 -4.76
C ASP A 151 -18.86 -11.19 -4.73
N GLY A 152 -18.45 -11.65 -3.54
CA GLY A 152 -18.04 -13.04 -3.29
C GLY A 152 -16.65 -13.43 -3.79
N GLU A 153 -15.97 -12.58 -4.56
CA GLU A 153 -14.61 -12.83 -5.06
C GLU A 153 -13.57 -12.01 -4.28
N LYS A 154 -12.40 -12.62 -4.03
CA LYS A 154 -11.33 -11.99 -3.27
C LYS A 154 -10.67 -10.87 -4.06
N MET A 155 -10.59 -9.68 -3.46
CA MET A 155 -9.73 -8.60 -3.96
C MET A 155 -8.27 -8.91 -3.66
N ILE A 156 -7.39 -8.60 -4.60
CA ILE A 156 -5.94 -8.81 -4.48
C ILE A 156 -5.31 -7.57 -3.86
N ALA A 157 -4.64 -7.73 -2.74
CA ALA A 157 -3.87 -6.66 -2.13
C ALA A 157 -2.73 -6.23 -3.07
N GLN A 158 -2.66 -4.94 -3.37
CA GLN A 158 -1.57 -4.32 -4.11
C GLN A 158 -0.52 -3.75 -3.14
N ASP A 159 -1.00 -3.21 -2.04
CA ASP A 159 -0.26 -2.70 -0.89
C ASP A 159 -1.13 -2.80 0.37
N ALA A 160 -0.70 -2.19 1.49
CA ALA A 160 -1.41 -2.16 2.77
C ALA A 160 -2.85 -1.67 2.71
N ASN A 161 -3.10 -0.71 1.84
CA ASN A 161 -4.34 0.04 1.82
C ASN A 161 -5.07 -0.05 0.48
N THR A 162 -4.51 -0.78 -0.47
CA THR A 162 -5.04 -0.84 -1.84
C THR A 162 -5.35 -2.28 -2.22
N TYR A 163 -6.61 -2.55 -2.52
CA TYR A 163 -7.10 -3.86 -2.94
C TYR A 163 -7.77 -3.73 -4.29
N LEU A 164 -7.49 -4.68 -5.19
CA LEU A 164 -7.93 -4.65 -6.58
C LEU A 164 -8.70 -5.92 -6.95
N ILE A 165 -9.79 -5.72 -7.69
CA ILE A 165 -10.47 -6.80 -8.41
C ILE A 165 -10.77 -6.36 -9.84
N GLN A 166 -10.69 -7.31 -10.77
CA GLN A 166 -11.05 -7.09 -12.17
C GLN A 166 -12.00 -8.20 -12.61
N LYS A 167 -13.25 -7.83 -12.87
CA LYS A 167 -14.31 -8.77 -13.24
C LYS A 167 -15.39 -8.11 -14.10
N SER A 168 -16.27 -8.93 -14.67
CA SER A 168 -17.45 -8.45 -15.38
C SER A 168 -18.58 -8.15 -14.42
N PHE A 169 -19.23 -7.00 -14.61
CA PHE A 169 -20.42 -6.57 -13.88
C PHE A 169 -21.59 -6.36 -14.84
N THR A 170 -22.78 -6.56 -14.32
CA THR A 170 -24.04 -6.29 -15.01
C THR A 170 -24.69 -5.06 -14.41
N GLN A 171 -25.27 -4.19 -15.25
CA GLN A 171 -26.01 -3.03 -14.76
C GLN A 171 -27.15 -3.46 -13.85
N GLY A 172 -27.25 -2.80 -12.68
CA GLY A 172 -28.24 -3.15 -11.65
C GLY A 172 -27.83 -4.31 -10.76
N GLN A 173 -26.65 -4.91 -10.94
CA GLN A 173 -26.13 -5.99 -10.10
C GLN A 173 -26.00 -5.53 -8.63
N SER A 174 -26.52 -6.35 -7.71
CA SER A 174 -26.29 -6.15 -6.29
C SER A 174 -24.94 -6.75 -5.89
N ILE A 175 -24.12 -5.96 -5.23
CA ILE A 175 -22.76 -6.31 -4.83
C ILE A 175 -22.68 -6.30 -3.31
N VAL A 176 -22.20 -7.40 -2.74
CA VAL A 176 -21.88 -7.53 -1.31
C VAL A 176 -20.38 -7.31 -1.14
N VAL A 177 -20.01 -6.39 -0.24
CA VAL A 177 -18.63 -6.16 0.16
C VAL A 177 -18.42 -6.75 1.54
N VAL A 178 -17.38 -7.58 1.70
CA VAL A 178 -17.00 -8.22 2.96
C VAL A 178 -15.58 -7.83 3.31
N GLY A 179 -15.28 -7.64 4.59
CA GLY A 179 -13.95 -7.23 5.07
C GLY A 179 -13.73 -5.71 5.01
N ILE A 180 -14.75 -4.95 4.60
CA ILE A 180 -14.76 -3.49 4.66
C ILE A 180 -16.07 -3.06 5.30
N ASP A 181 -15.99 -2.25 6.34
CA ASP A 181 -17.14 -1.50 6.84
C ASP A 181 -17.32 -0.25 5.95
N LEU A 182 -18.42 -0.26 5.18
CA LEU A 182 -18.74 0.85 4.26
C LEU A 182 -19.29 2.09 4.96
N ASP A 183 -19.42 2.08 6.29
CA ASP A 183 -19.78 3.28 7.03
C ASP A 183 -18.60 4.26 7.03
N GLY A 184 -18.89 5.50 6.64
CA GLY A 184 -17.85 6.52 6.45
C GLY A 184 -17.04 6.40 5.15
N TRP A 185 -17.41 5.45 4.26
CA TRP A 185 -16.86 5.40 2.91
C TRP A 185 -17.63 6.35 1.98
N TRP A 186 -16.88 7.03 1.14
CA TRP A 186 -17.50 7.73 0.02
C TRP A 186 -17.78 6.74 -1.10
N ILE A 187 -19.06 6.55 -1.37
CA ILE A 187 -19.52 5.68 -2.46
C ILE A 187 -19.76 6.54 -3.69
N ASN A 188 -18.95 6.32 -4.73
CA ASN A 188 -19.04 7.08 -5.96
C ASN A 188 -20.40 6.89 -6.63
N PRO A 189 -21.25 7.94 -6.69
CA PRO A 189 -22.62 7.84 -7.20
C PRO A 189 -22.70 7.62 -8.71
N ASP A 190 -21.58 7.73 -9.42
CA ASP A 190 -21.51 7.42 -10.85
C ASP A 190 -21.41 5.92 -11.09
N TYR A 191 -20.86 5.18 -10.14
CA TYR A 191 -20.62 3.75 -10.25
C TYR A 191 -21.50 2.90 -9.35
N PHE A 192 -21.84 3.42 -8.17
CA PHE A 192 -22.56 2.63 -7.17
C PHE A 192 -23.65 3.45 -6.46
N ARG A 193 -24.73 2.76 -6.13
CA ARG A 193 -25.70 3.25 -5.17
C ARG A 193 -25.64 2.36 -3.93
N LYS A 194 -25.41 2.95 -2.74
CA LYS A 194 -25.46 2.24 -1.45
C LYS A 194 -26.92 2.03 -1.07
N GLU A 195 -27.28 0.78 -0.86
CA GLU A 195 -28.63 0.39 -0.43
C GLU A 195 -28.75 0.40 1.10
N SER A 196 -29.98 0.43 1.60
CA SER A 196 -30.23 0.46 3.06
C SER A 196 -29.77 -0.79 3.80
N ASN A 197 -29.63 -1.91 3.10
CA ASN A 197 -29.11 -3.18 3.65
C ASN A 197 -27.58 -3.28 3.61
N GLY A 198 -26.87 -2.20 3.21
CA GLY A 198 -25.40 -2.15 3.13
C GLY A 198 -24.80 -2.72 1.84
N THR A 199 -25.61 -3.23 0.90
CA THR A 199 -25.10 -3.64 -0.42
C THR A 199 -24.91 -2.45 -1.36
N LEU A 200 -24.16 -2.65 -2.43
CA LEU A 200 -24.01 -1.67 -3.50
C LEU A 200 -24.74 -2.14 -4.75
N THR A 201 -25.45 -1.26 -5.42
CA THR A 201 -25.98 -1.52 -6.78
C THR A 201 -25.05 -0.92 -7.80
N PHE A 202 -24.60 -1.74 -8.76
CA PHE A 202 -23.73 -1.29 -9.85
C PHE A 202 -24.55 -0.52 -10.91
N LEU A 203 -24.13 0.68 -11.26
CA LEU A 203 -24.90 1.60 -12.11
C LEU A 203 -24.52 1.60 -13.59
N PRO A 204 -23.22 1.42 -13.97
CA PRO A 204 -22.82 1.48 -15.37
C PRO A 204 -23.36 0.33 -16.21
N VAL A 205 -23.26 0.49 -17.53
CA VAL A 205 -23.61 -0.57 -18.49
C VAL A 205 -22.76 -1.82 -18.27
N ASN A 206 -23.25 -2.97 -18.77
CA ASN A 206 -22.55 -4.24 -18.67
C ASN A 206 -21.13 -4.14 -19.23
N GLY A 207 -20.17 -4.78 -18.56
CA GLY A 207 -18.79 -4.77 -19.03
C GLY A 207 -17.81 -5.31 -18.01
N LYS A 208 -16.55 -5.37 -18.41
CA LYS A 208 -15.42 -5.70 -17.51
C LYS A 208 -14.93 -4.40 -16.86
N TYR A 209 -14.74 -4.45 -15.55
CA TYR A 209 -14.28 -3.30 -14.78
C TYR A 209 -13.21 -3.73 -13.78
N ARG A 210 -12.28 -2.83 -13.55
CA ARG A 210 -11.32 -2.90 -12.45
C ARG A 210 -11.84 -2.01 -11.33
N VAL A 211 -12.00 -2.57 -10.14
CA VAL A 211 -12.39 -1.86 -8.92
C VAL A 211 -11.21 -1.87 -7.97
N VAL A 212 -10.82 -0.71 -7.50
CA VAL A 212 -9.76 -0.54 -6.51
C VAL A 212 -10.35 0.05 -5.25
N ALA A 213 -10.23 -0.67 -4.14
CA ALA A 213 -10.60 -0.18 -2.82
C ALA A 213 -9.39 0.52 -2.18
N ASN A 214 -9.53 1.81 -1.87
CA ASN A 214 -8.54 2.56 -1.11
C ASN A 214 -8.98 2.64 0.36
N MET A 215 -8.36 1.83 1.21
CA MET A 215 -8.71 1.71 2.63
C MET A 215 -8.37 2.98 3.43
N LYS A 216 -7.32 3.69 3.04
CA LYS A 216 -6.88 4.92 3.72
C LYS A 216 -7.81 6.09 3.43
N GLN A 217 -8.18 6.26 2.17
CA GLN A 217 -9.05 7.36 1.73
C GLN A 217 -10.54 6.98 1.76
N LYS A 218 -10.84 5.70 2.00
CA LYS A 218 -12.20 5.15 2.12
C LYS A 218 -13.08 5.42 0.91
N TYR A 219 -12.61 5.05 -0.28
CA TYR A 219 -13.40 5.09 -1.50
C TYR A 219 -13.01 3.98 -2.48
N PHE A 220 -13.89 3.72 -3.45
CA PHE A 220 -13.61 2.86 -4.59
C PHE A 220 -13.33 3.71 -5.83
N SER A 221 -12.20 3.47 -6.48
CA SER A 221 -12.02 3.92 -7.86
C SER A 221 -12.38 2.79 -8.83
N VAL A 222 -12.97 3.14 -9.95
CA VAL A 222 -13.44 2.16 -10.93
C VAL A 222 -12.99 2.57 -12.32
N THR A 223 -12.49 1.58 -13.08
CA THR A 223 -12.02 1.75 -14.45
C THR A 223 -12.71 0.72 -15.34
N ARG A 224 -13.28 1.14 -16.47
CA ARG A 224 -13.77 0.22 -17.49
C ARG A 224 -12.58 -0.41 -18.22
N MET A 225 -12.67 -1.71 -18.46
CA MET A 225 -11.58 -2.50 -19.07
C MET A 225 -12.01 -3.03 -20.45
N ASN A 226 -11.04 -3.11 -21.36
CA ASN A 226 -11.14 -3.86 -22.60
C ASN A 226 -10.08 -4.96 -22.59
N GLY A 227 -10.51 -6.19 -22.30
CA GLY A 227 -9.56 -7.25 -21.96
C GLY A 227 -8.82 -6.93 -20.66
N ASP A 228 -7.50 -6.83 -20.73
CA ASP A 228 -6.63 -6.49 -19.60
C ASP A 228 -6.13 -5.05 -19.61
N GLU A 229 -6.52 -4.28 -20.64
CA GLU A 229 -6.17 -2.88 -20.79
C GLU A 229 -7.33 -1.96 -20.39
N GLU A 230 -7.04 -0.71 -20.10
CA GLU A 230 -8.04 0.31 -19.83
C GLU A 230 -8.81 0.63 -21.13
N ALA A 231 -10.12 0.68 -21.03
CA ALA A 231 -10.95 0.97 -22.19
C ALA A 231 -10.78 2.43 -22.66
N THR A 232 -10.91 2.62 -23.93
CA THR A 232 -11.01 3.94 -24.58
C THR A 232 -12.36 4.08 -25.26
N LEU A 233 -12.69 5.28 -25.73
CA LEU A 233 -13.89 5.50 -26.53
C LEU A 233 -13.69 4.88 -27.90
N SER A 234 -14.61 4.00 -28.30
CA SER A 234 -14.63 3.39 -29.61
C SER A 234 -15.37 4.26 -30.67
N ASP A 235 -15.17 3.97 -31.94
CA ASP A 235 -15.77 4.75 -33.07
C ASP A 235 -17.30 4.73 -33.03
N ASP A 236 -17.91 3.71 -32.49
CA ASP A 236 -19.36 3.61 -32.28
C ASP A 236 -19.89 4.41 -31.10
N GLY A 237 -19.01 5.07 -30.31
CA GLY A 237 -19.34 5.93 -29.19
C GLY A 237 -19.60 5.20 -27.88
N HIS A 238 -19.16 3.94 -27.76
CA HIS A 238 -19.16 3.17 -26.53
C HIS A 238 -17.74 3.08 -25.93
N GLY A 239 -17.62 2.62 -24.70
CA GLY A 239 -16.32 2.42 -24.06
C GLY A 239 -16.11 3.29 -22.84
N ALA A 240 -14.98 4.02 -22.78
CA ALA A 240 -14.64 4.91 -21.67
C ALA A 240 -14.27 6.31 -22.14
N ILE A 241 -14.74 7.31 -21.44
CA ILE A 241 -14.29 8.71 -21.55
C ILE A 241 -13.49 9.05 -20.29
N TRP A 242 -12.33 9.66 -20.50
CA TRP A 242 -11.43 10.01 -19.43
C TRP A 242 -11.44 11.51 -19.18
N LEU A 243 -11.72 11.88 -17.93
CA LEU A 243 -11.65 13.26 -17.46
C LEU A 243 -10.30 13.49 -16.79
N MET A 244 -9.62 14.55 -17.23
CA MET A 244 -8.34 14.99 -16.69
C MET A 244 -8.33 16.51 -16.60
N GLY A 245 -7.46 17.06 -15.77
CA GLY A 245 -7.31 18.50 -15.57
C GLY A 245 -7.30 18.89 -14.11
N TRP A 246 -6.86 20.10 -13.84
CA TRP A 246 -6.90 20.67 -12.51
C TRP A 246 -8.19 21.42 -12.26
N GLY A 247 -8.51 21.61 -10.97
CA GLY A 247 -9.76 22.22 -10.56
C GLY A 247 -11.00 21.33 -10.72
N VAL A 248 -10.82 20.04 -11.02
CA VAL A 248 -11.89 19.05 -11.07
C VAL A 248 -11.47 17.84 -10.22
N GLY A 249 -12.30 17.42 -9.31
CA GLY A 249 -12.00 16.28 -8.42
C GLY A 249 -13.23 15.52 -7.97
N SER A 250 -13.03 14.32 -7.49
CA SER A 250 -14.05 13.45 -6.91
C SER A 250 -13.41 12.54 -5.87
N PRO A 251 -13.85 12.55 -4.60
CA PRO A 251 -15.01 13.24 -4.03
C PRO A 251 -14.82 14.75 -3.80
N SER A 252 -13.60 15.26 -3.80
CA SER A 252 -13.28 16.65 -3.47
C SER A 252 -12.11 17.15 -4.33
N LEU A 253 -11.77 18.44 -4.20
CA LEU A 253 -10.58 19.01 -4.85
C LEU A 253 -9.26 18.50 -4.27
N ASP A 254 -9.26 17.90 -3.06
CA ASP A 254 -8.08 17.19 -2.54
C ASP A 254 -7.76 15.92 -3.33
N SER A 255 -8.75 15.40 -4.08
CA SER A 255 -8.64 14.27 -5.02
C SER A 255 -8.79 14.73 -6.46
N GLN A 256 -8.23 15.88 -6.82
CA GLN A 256 -8.26 16.39 -8.19
C GLN A 256 -7.44 15.51 -9.15
N PHE A 257 -7.89 15.42 -10.40
CA PHE A 257 -7.33 14.47 -11.36
C PHE A 257 -5.98 14.90 -11.93
N GLY A 258 -5.74 16.20 -12.07
CA GLY A 258 -4.51 16.73 -12.63
C GLY A 258 -4.32 16.36 -14.12
N TRP A 259 -3.09 16.54 -14.60
CA TRP A 259 -2.69 16.21 -15.97
C TRP A 259 -1.81 14.94 -16.02
N ASN A 260 -1.72 14.22 -14.91
CA ASN A 260 -0.99 12.97 -14.88
C ASN A 260 -1.88 11.81 -15.34
N ILE A 261 -1.44 11.07 -16.34
CA ILE A 261 -2.15 9.91 -16.93
C ILE A 261 -2.57 8.88 -15.85
N GLY A 262 -1.80 8.74 -14.76
CA GLY A 262 -2.11 7.81 -13.67
C GLY A 262 -3.22 8.26 -12.71
N SER A 263 -3.73 9.49 -12.81
CA SER A 263 -4.76 10.05 -11.90
C SER A 263 -6.07 10.43 -12.60
N ASN A 264 -6.26 10.02 -13.84
CA ASN A 264 -7.45 10.34 -14.64
C ASN A 264 -8.70 9.64 -14.09
N TYR A 265 -9.84 10.30 -14.23
CA TYR A 265 -11.14 9.74 -13.87
C TYR A 265 -11.79 9.08 -15.08
N CYS A 266 -12.11 7.80 -14.97
CA CYS A 266 -12.89 7.07 -15.95
C CYS A 266 -14.37 7.40 -15.76
N MET A 267 -14.98 8.12 -16.68
CA MET A 267 -16.41 8.41 -16.65
C MET A 267 -17.20 7.16 -17.06
N PRO A 268 -18.13 6.64 -16.22
CA PRO A 268 -18.93 5.49 -16.60
C PRO A 268 -19.96 5.82 -17.69
N GLU A 269 -20.14 4.90 -18.59
CA GLU A 269 -21.32 4.85 -19.46
C GLU A 269 -22.50 4.30 -18.65
N ILE A 270 -23.50 5.14 -18.35
CA ILE A 270 -24.67 4.78 -17.53
C ILE A 270 -25.87 4.33 -18.38
N SER A 271 -25.89 4.65 -19.65
CA SER A 271 -26.80 4.15 -20.68
C SER A 271 -26.14 4.41 -22.04
N SER A 272 -26.66 3.80 -23.12
CA SER A 272 -26.06 3.91 -24.45
C SER A 272 -25.57 5.32 -24.78
N LYS A 273 -24.25 5.49 -24.88
CA LYS A 273 -23.55 6.74 -25.24
C LYS A 273 -23.78 7.91 -24.26
N LYS A 274 -24.26 7.63 -23.06
CA LYS A 274 -24.41 8.61 -21.98
C LYS A 274 -23.39 8.33 -20.88
N TYR A 275 -22.53 9.30 -20.67
CA TYR A 275 -21.47 9.27 -19.66
C TYR A 275 -21.82 10.22 -18.53
N GLN A 276 -21.44 9.87 -17.32
CA GLN A 276 -21.74 10.65 -16.12
C GLN A 276 -20.45 10.98 -15.35
N PHE A 277 -20.43 12.18 -14.79
CA PHE A 277 -19.45 12.59 -13.82
C PHE A 277 -20.15 13.35 -12.68
N THR A 278 -19.89 12.90 -11.45
CA THR A 278 -20.30 13.60 -10.23
C THR A 278 -19.05 13.94 -9.44
N GLY A 279 -18.82 15.21 -9.25
CA GLY A 279 -17.63 15.69 -8.56
C GLY A 279 -17.71 17.18 -8.24
N VAL A 280 -16.59 17.74 -7.86
CA VAL A 280 -16.45 19.15 -7.48
C VAL A 280 -15.58 19.84 -8.53
N ALA A 281 -16.02 21.03 -8.98
CA ALA A 281 -15.22 21.93 -9.79
C ALA A 281 -14.94 23.19 -9.01
N GLY A 282 -13.71 23.71 -9.08
CA GLY A 282 -13.30 24.91 -8.35
C GLY A 282 -11.92 25.38 -8.81
N PRO A 283 -11.40 26.44 -8.21
CA PRO A 283 -10.05 26.88 -8.47
C PRO A 283 -9.07 25.79 -8.06
N GLU A 284 -8.01 25.63 -8.83
CA GLU A 284 -6.93 24.69 -8.56
C GLU A 284 -6.33 24.94 -7.18
N HIS A 285 -6.15 23.88 -6.38
CA HIS A 285 -5.51 23.99 -5.07
C HIS A 285 -4.02 24.32 -5.27
N GLY A 286 -3.64 25.54 -4.97
CA GLY A 286 -2.24 25.99 -4.95
C GLY A 286 -1.71 26.65 -6.22
N SER A 287 -2.50 26.88 -7.24
CA SER A 287 -2.11 27.72 -8.38
C SER A 287 -3.05 28.90 -8.55
N SER A 288 -2.46 30.07 -8.76
CA SER A 288 -3.16 31.23 -9.27
C SER A 288 -3.69 30.93 -10.67
N ILE A 289 -4.99 31.08 -10.86
CA ILE A 289 -5.55 31.19 -12.21
C ILE A 289 -4.92 32.44 -12.83
N GLY A 290 -4.05 32.24 -13.81
CA GLY A 290 -3.52 33.31 -14.64
C GLY A 290 -4.54 33.68 -15.70
#